data_f7e0ed5b7d9e5e55435932a8c577b0b8
#
_entry.id   f7e0ed5b7d9e5e55435932a8c577b0b8
#
_cell.length_a   1.000
_cell.length_b   1.000
_cell.length_c   1.000
_cell.angle_alpha   90.00
_cell.angle_beta   90.00
_cell.angle_gamma   90.00
#
_symmetry.space_group_name_H-M   'P 1'
#
loop_
_entity.id
_entity.type
_entity.pdbx_description
1 polymer ?
#
loop_
_entity_poly.entity_id
_entity_poly.type
_entity_poly.pdbx_seq_one_letter_code
_entity_poly.pdbx_strand_id
1 'polypeptide(L)'
;MTNDSAMDRLHSASGRLFIAAAAFLTLVVLAGFGLLAPASTPGQIFWVLASKSTLSSTLRLSVPIVLAALGGIFAEKSGIINIGLEGLLIISAFAAIFGADVTGSLWLGFLVGIVASTLLAGVFAAVCIEFRADQIIAGLAVWLIALGLAPFASQVFYGGPNTRSVGTFDTITVPTLADIPF
;
A
#
# COMPACT_ATOMS: atom_id res chain seq x y z
N MET A 1 35.17 -23.49 0.55
CA MET A 1 33.74 -23.11 0.58
C MET A 1 33.47 -21.63 0.85
N THR A 2 34.44 -20.73 0.85
CA THR A 2 34.26 -19.31 1.26
C THR A 2 34.36 -18.31 0.10
N ASN A 3 34.67 -18.74 -1.13
CA ASN A 3 34.88 -17.81 -2.26
C ASN A 3 33.61 -17.55 -3.09
N ASP A 4 32.67 -18.50 -3.14
CA ASP A 4 31.42 -18.35 -3.91
C ASP A 4 30.49 -17.28 -3.30
N SER A 5 30.40 -17.20 -1.98
CA SER A 5 29.53 -16.22 -1.31
C SER A 5 30.01 -14.77 -1.43
N ALA A 6 31.28 -14.55 -1.68
CA ALA A 6 31.84 -13.22 -1.94
C ALA A 6 31.59 -12.79 -3.39
N MET A 7 31.73 -13.72 -4.36
CA MET A 7 31.47 -13.46 -5.77
C MET A 7 29.99 -13.18 -6.03
N ASP A 8 29.07 -13.93 -5.42
CA ASP A 8 27.62 -13.69 -5.52
C ASP A 8 27.21 -12.33 -4.95
N ARG A 9 27.84 -11.89 -3.87
CA ARG A 9 27.60 -10.55 -3.30
C ARG A 9 28.12 -9.44 -4.20
N LEU A 10 29.26 -9.64 -4.87
CA LEU A 10 29.78 -8.67 -5.82
C LEU A 10 28.92 -8.58 -7.09
N HIS A 11 28.44 -9.70 -7.62
CA HIS A 11 27.51 -9.71 -8.75
C HIS A 11 26.16 -9.06 -8.40
N SER A 12 25.64 -9.29 -7.21
CA SER A 12 24.41 -8.62 -6.70
C SER A 12 24.63 -7.12 -6.49
N ALA A 13 25.80 -6.71 -5.98
CA ALA A 13 26.11 -5.30 -5.79
C ALA A 13 26.32 -4.55 -7.12
N SER A 14 27.01 -5.16 -8.07
CA SER A 14 27.22 -4.58 -9.41
C SER A 14 25.89 -4.47 -10.21
N GLY A 15 25.01 -5.47 -10.09
CA GLY A 15 23.69 -5.40 -10.68
C GLY A 15 22.82 -4.28 -10.13
N ARG A 16 22.82 -4.10 -8.81
CA ARG A 16 22.11 -2.98 -8.15
C ARG A 16 22.68 -1.63 -8.53
N LEU A 17 24.01 -1.50 -8.63
CA LEU A 17 24.66 -0.29 -9.08
C LEU A 17 24.32 0.05 -10.52
N PHE A 18 24.27 -0.97 -11.39
CA PHE A 18 23.89 -0.80 -12.81
C PHE A 18 22.44 -0.33 -12.94
N ILE A 19 21.50 -0.91 -12.19
CA ILE A 19 20.09 -0.50 -12.19
C ILE A 19 19.94 0.93 -11.68
N ALA A 20 20.63 1.28 -10.59
CA ALA A 20 20.63 2.63 -10.04
C ALA A 20 21.23 3.65 -11.02
N ALA A 21 22.33 3.32 -11.68
CA ALA A 21 22.94 4.17 -12.70
C ALA A 21 22.03 4.35 -13.92
N ALA A 22 21.37 3.29 -14.39
CA ALA A 22 20.43 3.35 -15.50
C ALA A 22 19.21 4.21 -15.13
N ALA A 23 18.64 4.06 -13.93
CA ALA A 23 17.53 4.87 -13.45
C ALA A 23 17.94 6.35 -13.32
N PHE A 24 19.10 6.62 -12.78
CA PHE A 24 19.65 7.99 -12.68
C PHE A 24 19.84 8.62 -14.06
N LEU A 25 20.45 7.89 -15.01
CA LEU A 25 20.63 8.36 -16.38
C LEU A 25 19.28 8.66 -17.06
N THR A 26 18.28 7.79 -16.87
CA THR A 26 16.93 8.01 -17.40
C THR A 26 16.31 9.30 -16.84
N LEU A 27 16.45 9.54 -15.53
CA LEU A 27 15.99 10.78 -14.90
C LEU A 27 16.71 12.01 -15.43
N VAL A 28 18.01 11.94 -15.62
CA VAL A 28 18.81 13.04 -16.18
C VAL A 28 18.41 13.34 -17.62
N VAL A 29 18.18 12.31 -18.44
CA VAL A 29 17.71 12.46 -19.82
C VAL A 29 16.32 13.08 -19.87
N LEU A 30 15.38 12.59 -19.04
CA LEU A 30 14.02 13.14 -18.96
C LEU A 30 14.05 14.60 -18.47
N ALA A 31 14.88 14.94 -17.49
CA ALA A 31 15.04 16.29 -17.01
C ALA A 31 15.60 17.20 -18.11
N GLY A 32 16.58 16.72 -18.87
CA GLY A 32 17.11 17.45 -20.04
C GLY A 32 16.03 17.75 -21.08
N PHE A 33 15.19 16.78 -21.42
CA PHE A 33 14.04 17.00 -22.31
C PHE A 33 13.01 17.94 -21.72
N GLY A 34 12.76 17.86 -20.39
CA GLY A 34 11.84 18.76 -19.70
C GLY A 34 12.27 20.24 -19.79
N LEU A 35 13.58 20.50 -19.71
CA LEU A 35 14.14 21.83 -19.75
C LEU A 35 14.33 22.37 -21.18
N LEU A 36 14.83 21.53 -22.09
CA LEU A 36 15.22 21.95 -23.45
C LEU A 36 14.07 21.83 -24.46
N ALA A 37 13.16 20.87 -24.29
CA ALA A 37 12.06 20.61 -25.20
C ALA A 37 10.78 20.24 -24.42
N PRO A 38 10.18 21.15 -23.65
CA PRO A 38 9.05 20.85 -22.76
C PRO A 38 7.79 20.37 -23.50
N ALA A 39 7.63 20.75 -24.77
CA ALA A 39 6.51 20.29 -25.61
C ALA A 39 6.70 18.88 -26.19
N SER A 40 7.89 18.28 -26.07
CA SER A 40 8.14 16.91 -26.49
C SER A 40 7.51 15.90 -25.51
N THR A 41 7.19 14.69 -26.00
CA THR A 41 6.64 13.63 -25.13
C THR A 41 7.50 13.36 -23.88
N PRO A 42 8.85 13.20 -23.99
CA PRO A 42 9.70 13.06 -22.83
C PRO A 42 9.66 14.26 -21.87
N GLY A 43 9.60 15.49 -22.42
CA GLY A 43 9.48 16.71 -21.61
C GLY A 43 8.17 16.77 -20.84
N GLN A 44 7.05 16.43 -21.48
CA GLN A 44 5.75 16.34 -20.80
C GLN A 44 5.74 15.30 -19.68
N ILE A 45 6.34 14.12 -19.91
CA ILE A 45 6.48 13.07 -18.88
C ILE A 45 7.27 13.61 -17.69
N PHE A 46 8.39 14.29 -17.93
CA PHE A 46 9.16 14.91 -16.85
C PHE A 46 8.33 15.88 -16.00
N TRP A 47 7.58 16.79 -16.64
CA TRP A 47 6.77 17.77 -15.93
C TRP A 47 5.60 17.13 -15.18
N VAL A 48 4.98 16.08 -15.72
CA VAL A 48 3.96 15.30 -15.00
C VAL A 48 4.56 14.63 -13.76
N LEU A 49 5.71 13.98 -13.89
CA LEU A 49 6.39 13.32 -12.76
C LEU A 49 6.87 14.32 -11.69
N ALA A 50 7.37 15.48 -12.13
CA ALA A 50 7.85 16.55 -11.24
C ALA A 50 6.71 17.45 -10.71
N SER A 51 5.45 17.19 -11.09
CA SER A 51 4.34 18.03 -10.68
C SER A 51 4.03 17.84 -9.18
N LYS A 52 3.63 18.93 -8.55
CA LYS A 52 3.13 18.93 -7.16
C LYS A 52 1.98 17.93 -6.96
N SER A 53 1.10 17.80 -7.94
CA SER A 53 -0.02 16.87 -7.96
C SER A 53 0.45 15.43 -7.88
N THR A 54 1.44 15.04 -8.68
CA THR A 54 1.99 13.67 -8.69
C THR A 54 2.68 13.36 -7.37
N LEU A 55 3.50 14.28 -6.85
CA LEU A 55 4.18 14.11 -5.56
C LEU A 55 3.17 13.93 -4.42
N SER A 56 2.17 14.80 -4.34
CA SER A 56 1.11 14.73 -3.34
C SER A 56 0.34 13.41 -3.42
N SER A 57 -0.01 12.97 -4.63
CA SER A 57 -0.71 11.70 -4.85
C SER A 57 0.15 10.50 -4.47
N THR A 58 1.45 10.53 -4.80
CA THR A 58 2.40 9.47 -4.45
C THR A 58 2.53 9.35 -2.93
N LEU A 59 2.71 10.46 -2.22
CA LEU A 59 2.77 10.46 -0.76
C LEU A 59 1.48 9.91 -0.15
N ARG A 60 0.32 10.34 -0.63
CA ARG A 60 -0.97 9.86 -0.14
C ARG A 60 -1.15 8.36 -0.34
N LEU A 61 -0.81 7.84 -1.52
CA LEU A 61 -0.95 6.42 -1.84
C LEU A 61 0.11 5.54 -1.18
N SER A 62 1.26 6.10 -0.81
CA SER A 62 2.30 5.35 -0.11
C SER A 62 1.96 5.04 1.36
N VAL A 63 1.12 5.84 2.01
CA VAL A 63 0.79 5.67 3.44
C VAL A 63 0.21 4.28 3.75
N PRO A 64 -0.85 3.80 3.09
CA PRO A 64 -1.37 2.46 3.39
C PRO A 64 -0.35 1.35 3.09
N ILE A 65 0.47 1.51 2.07
CA ILE A 65 1.51 0.54 1.71
C ILE A 65 2.58 0.48 2.81
N VAL A 66 3.04 1.64 3.30
CA VAL A 66 4.02 1.72 4.40
C VAL A 66 3.46 1.12 5.68
N LEU A 67 2.21 1.40 6.02
CA LEU A 67 1.56 0.83 7.22
C LEU A 67 1.42 -0.69 7.09
N ALA A 68 1.04 -1.21 5.93
CA ALA A 68 0.98 -2.64 5.68
C ALA A 68 2.36 -3.29 5.78
N ALA A 69 3.40 -2.65 5.22
CA ALA A 69 4.78 -3.13 5.31
C ALA A 69 5.28 -3.19 6.75
N LEU A 70 4.96 -2.18 7.58
CA LEU A 70 5.26 -2.20 9.00
C LEU A 70 4.56 -3.37 9.70
N GLY A 71 3.28 -3.60 9.44
CA GLY A 71 2.54 -4.76 9.95
C GLY A 71 3.18 -6.09 9.53
N GLY A 72 3.62 -6.19 8.26
CA GLY A 72 4.37 -7.34 7.74
C GLY A 72 5.68 -7.59 8.49
N ILE A 73 6.46 -6.55 8.76
CA ILE A 73 7.71 -6.66 9.52
C ILE A 73 7.46 -7.21 10.95
N PHE A 74 6.38 -6.78 11.61
CA PHE A 74 6.02 -7.32 12.93
C PHE A 74 5.63 -8.79 12.85
N ALA A 75 4.85 -9.18 11.84
CA ALA A 75 4.47 -10.58 11.62
C ALA A 75 5.72 -11.44 11.35
N GLU A 76 6.60 -11.04 10.45
CA GLU A 76 7.84 -11.75 10.12
C GLU A 76 8.78 -11.90 11.31
N LYS A 77 8.91 -10.86 12.15
CA LYS A 77 9.70 -10.93 13.38
C LYS A 77 9.12 -11.91 14.40
N SER A 78 7.84 -12.18 14.37
CA SER A 78 7.20 -13.21 15.20
C SER A 78 7.32 -14.61 14.60
N GLY A 79 7.92 -14.76 13.42
CA GLY A 79 8.08 -16.02 12.72
C GLY A 79 6.89 -16.40 11.84
N ILE A 80 5.97 -15.48 11.58
CA ILE A 80 4.78 -15.70 10.75
C ILE A 80 4.88 -14.88 9.46
N ILE A 81 4.86 -15.55 8.32
CA ILE A 81 4.81 -14.89 7.01
C ILE A 81 3.34 -14.61 6.66
N ASN A 82 2.94 -13.35 6.67
CA ASN A 82 1.57 -12.95 6.37
C ASN A 82 1.44 -12.43 4.92
N ILE A 83 1.08 -13.31 4.00
CA ILE A 83 0.77 -12.95 2.60
C ILE A 83 -0.64 -12.34 2.47
N GLY A 84 -1.49 -12.50 3.49
CA GLY A 84 -2.87 -11.99 3.50
C GLY A 84 -3.02 -10.50 3.82
N LEU A 85 -1.94 -9.72 3.92
CA LEU A 85 -1.99 -8.28 4.27
C LEU A 85 -2.90 -7.47 3.33
N GLU A 86 -2.87 -7.75 2.04
CA GLU A 86 -3.75 -7.09 1.07
C GLU A 86 -5.22 -7.38 1.36
N GLY A 87 -5.55 -8.63 1.71
CA GLY A 87 -6.90 -9.01 2.11
C GLY A 87 -7.37 -8.27 3.37
N LEU A 88 -6.48 -8.11 4.35
CA LEU A 88 -6.78 -7.32 5.56
C LEU A 88 -7.05 -5.85 5.22
N LEU A 89 -6.30 -5.27 4.29
CA LEU A 89 -6.53 -3.90 3.80
C LEU A 89 -7.88 -3.77 3.10
N ILE A 90 -8.25 -4.71 2.24
CA ILE A 90 -9.54 -4.72 1.52
C ILE A 90 -10.71 -4.75 2.51
N ILE A 91 -10.68 -5.67 3.48
CA ILE A 91 -11.74 -5.79 4.50
C ILE A 91 -11.79 -4.55 5.39
N SER A 92 -10.63 -4.02 5.80
CA SER A 92 -10.55 -2.79 6.59
C SER A 92 -11.17 -1.61 5.85
N ALA A 93 -10.83 -1.43 4.58
CA ALA A 93 -11.35 -0.33 3.76
C ALA A 93 -12.87 -0.43 3.57
N PHE A 94 -13.39 -1.61 3.22
CA PHE A 94 -14.83 -1.84 3.08
C PHE A 94 -15.56 -1.58 4.39
N ALA A 95 -15.10 -2.19 5.49
CA ALA A 95 -15.74 -2.09 6.79
C ALA A 95 -15.71 -0.65 7.35
N ALA A 96 -14.64 0.10 7.08
CA ALA A 96 -14.55 1.50 7.48
C ALA A 96 -15.56 2.37 6.75
N ILE A 97 -15.72 2.21 5.44
CA ILE A 97 -16.70 2.97 4.66
C ILE A 97 -18.11 2.57 5.05
N PHE A 98 -18.39 1.27 5.19
CA PHE A 98 -19.69 0.78 5.63
C PHE A 98 -20.05 1.31 7.01
N GLY A 99 -19.11 1.25 7.96
CA GLY A 99 -19.30 1.79 9.31
C GLY A 99 -19.55 3.29 9.32
N ALA A 100 -18.84 4.06 8.50
CA ALA A 100 -19.04 5.50 8.37
C ALA A 100 -20.40 5.84 7.75
N ASP A 101 -20.85 5.09 6.73
CA ASP A 101 -22.14 5.29 6.07
C ASP A 101 -23.31 5.00 7.03
N VAL A 102 -23.24 3.90 7.77
CA VAL A 102 -24.31 3.48 8.72
C VAL A 102 -24.38 4.38 9.95
N THR A 103 -23.22 4.80 10.48
CA THR A 103 -23.17 5.59 11.73
C THR A 103 -23.19 7.10 11.49
N GLY A 104 -22.95 7.55 10.26
CA GLY A 104 -22.77 8.96 9.93
C GLY A 104 -21.49 9.60 10.51
N SER A 105 -20.58 8.79 11.06
CA SER A 105 -19.36 9.26 11.72
C SER A 105 -18.13 8.60 11.13
N LEU A 106 -17.21 9.41 10.59
CA LEU A 106 -15.93 8.93 10.04
C LEU A 106 -15.06 8.24 11.10
N TRP A 107 -15.08 8.72 12.33
CA TRP A 107 -14.32 8.13 13.44
C TRP A 107 -14.82 6.74 13.80
N LEU A 108 -16.15 6.57 13.88
CA LEU A 108 -16.73 5.25 14.14
C LEU A 108 -16.45 4.30 12.95
N GLY A 109 -16.56 4.80 11.72
CA GLY A 109 -16.17 4.02 10.54
C GLY A 109 -14.71 3.55 10.60
N PHE A 110 -13.80 4.44 10.97
CA PHE A 110 -12.39 4.10 11.15
C PHE A 110 -12.18 2.99 12.19
N LEU A 111 -12.86 3.09 13.35
CA LEU A 111 -12.81 2.05 14.39
C LEU A 111 -13.39 0.72 13.90
N VAL A 112 -14.50 0.74 13.16
CA VAL A 112 -15.10 -0.47 12.58
C VAL A 112 -14.13 -1.15 11.61
N GLY A 113 -13.42 -0.38 10.79
CA GLY A 113 -12.38 -0.91 9.89
C GLY A 113 -11.23 -1.59 10.65
N ILE A 114 -10.74 -0.98 11.73
CA ILE A 114 -9.69 -1.56 12.60
C ILE A 114 -10.20 -2.87 13.21
N VAL A 115 -11.39 -2.88 13.79
CA VAL A 115 -11.95 -4.06 14.44
C VAL A 115 -12.14 -5.20 13.44
N ALA A 116 -12.71 -4.92 12.27
CA ALA A 116 -12.96 -5.93 11.24
C ALA A 116 -11.65 -6.58 10.74
N SER A 117 -10.63 -5.76 10.44
CA SER A 117 -9.33 -6.30 10.02
C SER A 117 -8.62 -7.04 11.15
N THR A 118 -8.73 -6.59 12.38
CA THR A 118 -8.14 -7.27 13.56
C THR A 118 -8.79 -8.63 13.80
N LEU A 119 -10.12 -8.74 13.66
CA LEU A 119 -10.81 -10.01 13.77
C LEU A 119 -10.36 -10.99 12.68
N LEU A 120 -10.27 -10.54 11.44
CA LEU A 120 -9.78 -11.38 10.35
C LEU A 120 -8.32 -11.79 10.53
N ALA A 121 -7.47 -10.87 11.00
CA ALA A 121 -6.08 -11.17 11.37
C ALA A 121 -5.99 -12.16 12.54
N GLY A 122 -6.91 -12.07 13.50
CA GLY A 122 -7.04 -13.02 14.60
C GLY A 122 -7.39 -14.43 14.11
N VAL A 123 -8.30 -14.55 13.12
CA VAL A 123 -8.60 -15.83 12.47
C VAL A 123 -7.36 -16.39 11.77
N PHE A 124 -6.65 -15.57 10.99
CA PHE A 124 -5.40 -15.97 10.36
C PHE A 124 -4.37 -16.46 11.39
N ALA A 125 -4.18 -15.73 12.49
CA ALA A 125 -3.26 -16.08 13.54
C ALA A 125 -3.65 -17.41 14.21
N ALA A 126 -4.92 -17.63 14.51
CA ALA A 126 -5.42 -18.87 15.07
C ALA A 126 -5.15 -20.06 14.14
N VAL A 127 -5.42 -19.90 12.84
CA VAL A 127 -5.16 -20.95 11.85
C VAL A 127 -3.67 -21.30 11.76
N CYS A 128 -2.80 -20.29 11.77
CA CYS A 128 -1.35 -20.51 11.67
C CYS A 128 -0.72 -21.03 12.98
N ILE A 129 -1.18 -20.55 14.13
CA ILE A 129 -0.55 -20.86 15.44
C ILE A 129 -1.17 -22.10 16.08
N GLU A 130 -2.50 -22.10 16.25
CA GLU A 130 -3.20 -23.19 16.92
C GLU A 130 -3.31 -24.44 16.04
N PHE A 131 -3.75 -24.26 14.79
CA PHE A 131 -3.91 -25.38 13.85
C PHE A 131 -2.63 -25.73 13.10
N ARG A 132 -1.56 -24.95 13.26
CA ARG A 132 -0.26 -25.15 12.61
C ARG A 132 -0.37 -25.33 11.09
N ALA A 133 -1.34 -24.64 10.48
CA ALA A 133 -1.52 -24.66 9.04
C ALA A 133 -0.36 -23.94 8.33
N ASP A 134 -0.17 -24.29 7.06
CA ASP A 134 0.79 -23.58 6.21
C ASP A 134 0.41 -22.09 6.11
N GLN A 135 1.34 -21.23 6.46
CA GLN A 135 1.13 -19.78 6.56
C GLN A 135 0.86 -19.14 5.20
N ILE A 136 1.48 -19.69 4.14
CA ILE A 136 1.31 -19.19 2.78
C ILE A 136 -0.11 -19.51 2.29
N ILE A 137 -0.56 -20.75 2.52
CA ILE A 137 -1.91 -21.18 2.14
C ILE A 137 -2.96 -20.42 2.95
N ALA A 138 -2.76 -20.26 4.25
CA ALA A 138 -3.67 -19.51 5.11
C ALA A 138 -3.76 -18.01 4.71
N GLY A 139 -2.62 -17.38 4.40
CA GLY A 139 -2.57 -15.99 3.93
C GLY A 139 -3.26 -15.80 2.59
N LEU A 140 -3.04 -16.73 1.64
CA LEU A 140 -3.72 -16.72 0.35
C LEU A 140 -5.24 -16.91 0.51
N ALA A 141 -5.68 -17.78 1.42
CA ALA A 141 -7.10 -17.97 1.71
C ALA A 141 -7.74 -16.68 2.26
N VAL A 142 -7.09 -15.98 3.19
CA VAL A 142 -7.53 -14.68 3.71
C VAL A 142 -7.66 -13.65 2.59
N TRP A 143 -6.68 -13.59 1.69
CA TRP A 143 -6.72 -12.70 0.54
C TRP A 143 -7.89 -13.00 -0.40
N LEU A 144 -8.10 -14.28 -0.77
CA LEU A 144 -9.21 -14.70 -1.63
C LEU A 144 -10.58 -14.45 -0.99
N ILE A 145 -10.71 -14.70 0.32
CA ILE A 145 -11.94 -14.40 1.07
C ILE A 145 -12.23 -12.90 1.00
N ALA A 146 -11.22 -12.06 1.21
CA ALA A 146 -11.40 -10.62 1.17
C ALA A 146 -11.81 -10.10 -0.22
N LEU A 147 -11.16 -10.63 -1.29
CA LEU A 147 -11.50 -10.32 -2.67
C LEU A 147 -12.93 -10.71 -3.05
N GLY A 148 -13.46 -11.78 -2.47
CA GLY A 148 -14.84 -12.19 -2.69
C GLY A 148 -15.84 -11.46 -1.79
N LEU A 149 -15.51 -11.35 -0.50
CA LEU A 149 -16.43 -10.84 0.52
C LEU A 149 -16.71 -9.34 0.38
N ALA A 150 -15.72 -8.51 0.10
CA ALA A 150 -15.90 -7.07 0.03
C ALA A 150 -16.81 -6.65 -1.16
N PRO A 151 -16.60 -7.11 -2.41
CA PRO A 151 -17.53 -6.82 -3.51
C PRO A 151 -18.90 -7.46 -3.32
N PHE A 152 -18.97 -8.68 -2.76
CA PHE A 152 -20.25 -9.33 -2.45
C PHE A 152 -21.05 -8.51 -1.44
N ALA A 153 -20.44 -8.09 -0.34
CA ALA A 153 -21.09 -7.26 0.66
C ALA A 153 -21.50 -5.90 0.07
N SER A 154 -20.65 -5.29 -0.79
CA SER A 154 -21.02 -4.08 -1.51
C SER A 154 -22.25 -4.27 -2.38
N GLN A 155 -22.33 -5.37 -3.11
CA GLN A 155 -23.51 -5.70 -3.92
C GLN A 155 -24.78 -5.87 -3.07
N VAL A 156 -24.66 -6.50 -1.90
CA VAL A 156 -25.80 -6.75 -1.01
C VAL A 156 -26.30 -5.46 -0.35
N PHE A 157 -25.40 -4.63 0.14
CA PHE A 157 -25.77 -3.42 0.91
C PHE A 157 -26.00 -2.19 0.03
N TYR A 158 -25.31 -2.09 -1.10
CA TYR A 158 -25.35 -0.91 -1.97
C TYR A 158 -25.96 -1.16 -3.35
N GLY A 159 -26.26 -2.42 -3.69
CA GLY A 159 -26.81 -2.79 -4.99
C GLY A 159 -25.83 -2.69 -6.15
N GLY A 160 -24.51 -2.57 -5.88
CA GLY A 160 -23.47 -2.45 -6.88
C GLY A 160 -22.08 -2.80 -6.33
N PRO A 161 -21.06 -2.91 -7.21
CA PRO A 161 -19.71 -3.29 -6.79
C PRO A 161 -18.98 -2.19 -6.00
N ASN A 162 -19.52 -0.98 -5.99
CA ASN A 162 -18.92 0.18 -5.33
C ASN A 162 -19.71 0.55 -4.07
N THR A 163 -19.01 0.99 -3.04
CA THR A 163 -19.59 1.58 -1.83
C THR A 163 -20.08 3.01 -2.09
N ARG A 164 -20.93 3.54 -1.22
CA ARG A 164 -21.27 4.96 -1.25
C ARG A 164 -20.05 5.83 -0.93
N SER A 165 -20.04 7.04 -1.49
CA SER A 165 -19.06 8.04 -1.11
C SER A 165 -19.41 8.56 0.29
N VAL A 166 -18.49 8.43 1.21
CA VAL A 166 -18.56 9.04 2.56
C VAL A 166 -17.71 10.32 2.57
N GLY A 167 -17.94 11.19 3.56
CA GLY A 167 -17.14 12.40 3.75
C GLY A 167 -15.66 12.11 3.94
N THR A 168 -14.87 13.15 3.97
CA THR A 168 -13.43 13.08 4.27
C THR A 168 -13.17 13.71 5.62
N PHE A 169 -12.10 13.27 6.31
CA PHE A 169 -11.61 13.97 7.49
C PHE A 169 -11.16 15.38 7.14
N ASP A 170 -11.37 16.32 8.06
CA ASP A 170 -10.88 17.67 7.93
C ASP A 170 -9.36 17.69 7.79
N THR A 171 -8.88 18.57 6.94
CA THR A 171 -7.44 18.70 6.70
C THR A 171 -6.76 19.28 7.93
N ILE A 172 -5.84 18.55 8.52
CA ILE A 172 -4.99 19.02 9.61
C ILE A 172 -3.81 19.76 8.99
N THR A 173 -3.77 21.08 9.13
CA THR A 173 -2.60 21.89 8.78
C THR A 173 -1.59 21.83 9.92
N VAL A 174 -0.44 21.21 9.67
CA VAL A 174 0.66 21.25 10.62
C VAL A 174 1.45 22.53 10.36
N PRO A 175 1.47 23.50 11.31
CA PRO A 175 2.32 24.68 11.18
C PRO A 175 3.76 24.26 10.91
N THR A 176 4.51 24.99 10.15
CA THR A 176 5.89 24.68 9.71
C THR A 176 6.00 23.69 8.55
N LEU A 177 5.17 22.64 8.47
CA LEU A 177 5.15 21.74 7.31
C LEU A 177 4.26 22.27 6.18
N ALA A 178 3.20 23.02 6.51
CA ALA A 178 2.31 23.63 5.54
C ALA A 178 2.98 24.81 4.78
N ASP A 179 4.02 25.40 5.36
CA ASP A 179 4.76 26.54 4.81
C ASP A 179 5.91 26.10 3.88
N ILE A 180 6.17 24.81 3.76
CA ILE A 180 7.19 24.31 2.82
C ILE A 180 6.61 24.40 1.41
N PRO A 181 7.18 25.22 0.52
CA PRO A 181 6.73 25.32 -0.87
C PRO A 181 7.15 24.08 -1.63
N PHE A 182 6.24 23.15 -1.83
CA PHE A 182 6.43 21.99 -2.72
C PHE A 182 5.89 22.34 -4.11
#